data_7cba06644e99044a47ed42294913a1f1
#
_entry.id   7cba06644e99044a47ed42294913a1f1
#
_cell.length_a   1.000
_cell.length_b   1.000
_cell.length_c   1.000
_cell.angle_alpha   90.00
_cell.angle_beta   90.00
_cell.angle_gamma   90.00
#
_symmetry.space_group_name_H-M   'P 1'
#
loop_
_entity.id
_entity.type
_entity.pdbx_description
1 polymer ?
#
loop_
_entity_poly.entity_id
_entity_poly.type
_entity_poly.pdbx_seq_one_letter_code
_entity_poly.pdbx_strand_id
1 'polypeptide(L)'
;YPEAPAIAGNTKLAASKSVEVKRLKENALNIDFCDVSVKGKTQKNIYFAQAADMVFKEYGFTNGNPWNTSVQYKRNILDRDTFKTGGFVATYHFNVNDKFDYSTMKLVAERPEFFSVKVNGQQVQAIPGEWWLDRSFGVYAIGNMVKQGTNTVEMSVTPMSIFAEIEPIYVIGDFAVVPESKGWSISAPVEKLTLGSWKEQKQPFYSWDVSYTKEYDVKDTSKPYTIQLNAWNGTVTEVYVNGEKAGIIGFDPYRLNVASYLKPGKNQIEVRVIGSHKNLLGPHYNNPNPGLASPWHWKNIRKQIPGSDYQMLDYGLMEDFDLVY
;
A
#
# COMPACT_ATOMS: atom_id res chain seq x y z
N TYR A 1 10.06 1.63 36.16
CA TYR A 1 10.56 1.91 34.79
C TYR A 1 12.06 2.09 34.90
N PRO A 2 12.88 1.51 34.00
CA PRO A 2 14.30 1.82 33.97
C PRO A 2 14.50 3.31 33.74
N GLU A 3 15.48 3.91 34.38
CA GLU A 3 15.85 5.30 34.14
C GLU A 3 16.07 5.51 32.64
N ALA A 4 15.49 6.59 32.10
CA ALA A 4 15.73 6.97 30.74
C ALA A 4 17.25 7.19 30.56
N PRO A 5 17.89 6.61 29.54
CA PRO A 5 19.31 6.80 29.31
C PRO A 5 19.63 8.28 29.18
N ALA A 6 20.76 8.69 29.73
CA ALA A 6 21.23 10.09 29.67
C ALA A 6 21.14 10.60 28.23
N ILE A 7 20.39 11.69 28.05
CA ILE A 7 20.23 12.30 26.73
C ILE A 7 21.57 12.93 26.36
N ALA A 8 22.12 12.51 25.21
CA ALA A 8 23.32 13.12 24.65
C ALA A 8 23.16 14.64 24.48
N GLY A 9 24.25 15.36 24.43
CA GLY A 9 24.27 16.78 24.09
C GLY A 9 23.66 17.04 22.70
N ASN A 10 23.65 18.29 22.27
CA ASN A 10 23.11 18.71 20.97
C ASN A 10 24.20 18.90 19.90
N THR A 11 25.42 18.41 20.14
CA THR A 11 26.51 18.53 19.16
C THR A 11 26.32 17.51 18.05
N LYS A 12 26.09 17.99 16.84
CA LYS A 12 25.90 17.13 15.67
C LYS A 12 27.25 16.62 15.14
N LEU A 13 27.33 15.31 14.91
CA LEU A 13 28.43 14.75 14.10
C LEU A 13 28.05 14.82 12.62
N ALA A 14 28.95 15.43 11.83
CA ALA A 14 28.72 15.51 10.38
C ALA A 14 28.81 14.11 9.73
N ALA A 15 27.87 13.80 8.86
CA ALA A 15 27.94 12.62 8.03
C ALA A 15 29.03 12.75 6.94
N SER A 16 29.64 11.62 6.59
CA SER A 16 30.68 11.59 5.54
C SER A 16 30.09 11.68 4.13
N LYS A 17 28.80 11.38 3.98
CA LYS A 17 28.07 11.40 2.70
C LYS A 17 26.63 11.86 2.93
N SER A 18 26.02 12.38 1.86
CA SER A 18 24.57 12.65 1.84
C SER A 18 23.76 11.36 2.08
N VAL A 19 22.54 11.53 2.60
CA VAL A 19 21.62 10.42 2.84
C VAL A 19 21.29 9.67 1.54
N GLU A 20 21.39 8.35 1.59
CA GLU A 20 20.90 7.45 0.55
C GLU A 20 19.49 7.00 0.94
N VAL A 21 18.54 7.10 0.00
CA VAL A 21 17.14 6.76 0.24
C VAL A 21 16.72 5.61 -0.67
N LYS A 22 16.17 4.55 -0.08
CA LYS A 22 15.71 3.35 -0.82
C LYS A 22 14.35 2.88 -0.34
N ARG A 23 13.45 2.62 -1.27
CA ARG A 23 12.25 1.83 -1.04
C ARG A 23 12.63 0.35 -0.88
N LEU A 24 12.06 -0.34 0.11
CA LEU A 24 12.43 -1.72 0.44
C LEU A 24 11.46 -2.78 -0.11
N LYS A 25 10.27 -2.36 -0.57
CA LYS A 25 9.25 -3.23 -1.18
C LYS A 25 8.77 -2.66 -2.50
N GLU A 26 8.00 -3.43 -3.24
CA GLU A 26 7.36 -2.97 -4.49
C GLU A 26 6.42 -1.80 -4.24
N ASN A 27 6.31 -0.90 -5.22
CA ASN A 27 5.24 0.10 -5.23
C ASN A 27 3.91 -0.55 -5.53
N ALA A 28 2.82 0.16 -5.23
CA ALA A 28 1.48 -0.31 -5.47
C ALA A 28 0.61 0.76 -6.15
N LEU A 29 -0.31 0.31 -7.01
CA LEU A 29 -1.46 1.06 -7.49
C LEU A 29 -2.72 0.36 -6.96
N ASN A 30 -3.58 1.10 -6.26
CA ASN A 30 -4.92 0.65 -5.88
C ASN A 30 -5.89 0.98 -7.01
N ILE A 31 -6.74 0.01 -7.40
CA ILE A 31 -7.77 0.15 -8.44
C ILE A 31 -9.11 -0.22 -7.80
N ASP A 32 -9.89 0.78 -7.45
CA ASP A 32 -11.12 0.68 -6.66
C ASP A 32 -12.40 0.98 -7.47
N PHE A 33 -12.28 1.23 -8.78
CA PHE A 33 -13.39 1.36 -9.73
C PHE A 33 -13.33 0.28 -10.78
N CYS A 34 -14.50 -0.24 -11.17
CA CYS A 34 -14.62 -1.27 -12.20
C CYS A 34 -15.90 -1.07 -13.04
N ASP A 35 -15.94 -1.76 -14.17
CA ASP A 35 -17.18 -2.05 -14.89
C ASP A 35 -17.75 -3.36 -14.32
N VAL A 36 -19.05 -3.44 -14.04
CA VAL A 36 -19.68 -4.65 -13.55
C VAL A 36 -20.84 -5.09 -14.43
N SER A 37 -20.88 -6.38 -14.72
CA SER A 37 -21.98 -7.01 -15.47
C SER A 37 -22.55 -8.18 -14.68
N VAL A 38 -23.86 -8.16 -14.42
CA VAL A 38 -24.59 -9.19 -13.69
C VAL A 38 -26.00 -9.33 -14.25
N LYS A 39 -26.42 -10.56 -14.58
CA LYS A 39 -27.78 -10.87 -15.10
C LYS A 39 -28.26 -9.92 -16.21
N GLY A 40 -27.39 -9.62 -17.17
CA GLY A 40 -27.69 -8.74 -18.31
C GLY A 40 -27.68 -7.24 -18.01
N LYS A 41 -27.46 -6.83 -16.78
CA LYS A 41 -27.27 -5.43 -16.40
C LYS A 41 -25.79 -5.09 -16.37
N THR A 42 -25.42 -3.94 -16.89
CA THR A 42 -24.03 -3.46 -16.87
C THR A 42 -23.96 -2.02 -16.36
N GLN A 43 -23.04 -1.76 -15.44
CA GLN A 43 -22.65 -0.42 -15.04
C GLN A 43 -21.16 -0.24 -15.24
N LYS A 44 -20.76 0.96 -15.70
CA LYS A 44 -19.37 1.30 -15.99
C LYS A 44 -18.82 2.29 -14.97
N ASN A 45 -17.54 2.13 -14.69
CA ASN A 45 -16.78 3.00 -13.79
C ASN A 45 -17.51 3.23 -12.45
N ILE A 46 -17.95 2.14 -11.83
CA ILE A 46 -18.61 2.14 -10.52
C ILE A 46 -17.60 1.75 -9.43
N TYR A 47 -17.72 2.38 -8.27
CA TYR A 47 -16.89 2.08 -7.12
C TYR A 47 -17.16 0.65 -6.61
N PHE A 48 -16.11 -0.06 -6.20
CA PHE A 48 -16.17 -1.50 -5.86
C PHE A 48 -17.29 -1.85 -4.87
N ALA A 49 -17.45 -1.05 -3.79
CA ALA A 49 -18.48 -1.33 -2.78
C ALA A 49 -19.91 -1.22 -3.34
N GLN A 50 -20.14 -0.30 -4.30
CA GLN A 50 -21.43 -0.17 -4.98
C GLN A 50 -21.60 -1.28 -6.04
N ALA A 51 -20.52 -1.71 -6.68
CA ALA A 51 -20.53 -2.86 -7.59
C ALA A 51 -20.89 -4.15 -6.85
N ALA A 52 -20.27 -4.38 -5.67
CA ALA A 52 -20.64 -5.50 -4.80
C ALA A 52 -22.11 -5.42 -4.38
N ASP A 53 -22.58 -4.27 -3.90
CA ASP A 53 -23.99 -4.08 -3.55
C ASP A 53 -24.93 -4.38 -4.73
N MET A 54 -24.59 -3.96 -5.95
CA MET A 54 -25.37 -4.22 -7.15
C MET A 54 -25.47 -5.73 -7.41
N VAL A 55 -24.34 -6.45 -7.38
CA VAL A 55 -24.30 -7.89 -7.58
C VAL A 55 -25.16 -8.62 -6.54
N PHE A 56 -24.94 -8.37 -5.26
CA PHE A 56 -25.69 -9.03 -4.20
C PHE A 56 -27.20 -8.74 -4.26
N LYS A 57 -27.62 -7.53 -4.64
CA LYS A 57 -29.04 -7.21 -4.85
C LYS A 57 -29.66 -8.06 -5.96
N GLU A 58 -28.97 -8.28 -7.06
CA GLU A 58 -29.44 -9.14 -8.16
C GLU A 58 -29.59 -10.61 -7.72
N TYR A 59 -28.90 -11.02 -6.67
CA TYR A 59 -29.00 -12.34 -6.06
C TYR A 59 -29.89 -12.38 -4.80
N GLY A 60 -30.72 -11.34 -4.58
CA GLY A 60 -31.78 -11.33 -3.57
C GLY A 60 -31.33 -10.85 -2.18
N PHE A 61 -30.19 -10.20 -2.06
CA PHE A 61 -29.77 -9.50 -0.85
C PHE A 61 -30.19 -8.03 -0.92
N THR A 62 -31.40 -7.73 -0.45
CA THR A 62 -32.05 -6.43 -0.62
C THR A 62 -31.22 -5.25 -0.10
N ASN A 63 -30.41 -5.46 0.94
CA ASN A 63 -29.58 -4.45 1.56
C ASN A 63 -28.16 -4.33 0.94
N GLY A 64 -27.91 -5.02 -0.19
CA GLY A 64 -26.59 -5.07 -0.83
C GLY A 64 -25.70 -6.15 -0.24
N ASN A 65 -24.39 -5.89 -0.20
CA ASN A 65 -23.41 -6.86 0.31
C ASN A 65 -23.71 -7.25 1.77
N PRO A 66 -24.09 -8.53 2.03
CA PRO A 66 -24.51 -8.97 3.36
C PRO A 66 -23.35 -9.01 4.36
N TRP A 67 -22.11 -9.16 3.93
CA TRP A 67 -20.93 -9.16 4.80
C TRP A 67 -20.74 -7.83 5.53
N ASN A 68 -21.18 -6.73 4.91
CA ASN A 68 -21.10 -5.39 5.49
C ASN A 68 -22.22 -5.06 6.49
N THR A 69 -23.31 -5.85 6.54
CA THR A 69 -24.53 -5.45 7.24
C THR A 69 -25.14 -6.53 8.12
N SER A 70 -24.80 -7.79 7.91
CA SER A 70 -25.41 -8.90 8.64
C SER A 70 -24.69 -9.22 9.94
N VAL A 71 -25.46 -9.52 10.99
CA VAL A 71 -24.95 -9.88 12.32
C VAL A 71 -24.99 -11.40 12.54
N GLN A 72 -25.95 -12.09 11.94
CA GLN A 72 -26.10 -13.55 12.06
C GLN A 72 -25.58 -14.23 10.79
N TYR A 73 -24.28 -14.36 10.68
CA TYR A 73 -23.60 -14.84 9.47
C TYR A 73 -24.13 -16.19 8.96
N LYS A 74 -24.33 -17.18 9.85
CA LYS A 74 -24.82 -18.48 9.41
C LYS A 74 -26.14 -18.35 8.65
N ARG A 75 -27.19 -17.84 9.32
CA ARG A 75 -28.54 -17.73 8.76
C ARG A 75 -28.65 -16.72 7.61
N ASN A 76 -28.01 -15.55 7.77
CA ASN A 76 -28.21 -14.43 6.85
C ASN A 76 -27.31 -14.50 5.62
N ILE A 77 -26.21 -15.25 5.69
CA ILE A 77 -25.21 -15.35 4.63
C ILE A 77 -25.00 -16.81 4.22
N LEU A 78 -24.37 -17.62 5.08
CA LEU A 78 -23.88 -18.95 4.71
C LEU A 78 -24.99 -19.91 4.25
N ASP A 79 -26.11 -19.95 4.95
CA ASP A 79 -27.26 -20.80 4.58
C ASP A 79 -27.96 -20.33 3.28
N ARG A 80 -27.60 -19.13 2.77
CA ARG A 80 -28.10 -18.56 1.52
C ARG A 80 -27.19 -18.81 0.32
N ASP A 81 -26.02 -19.41 0.50
CA ASP A 81 -25.12 -19.80 -0.59
C ASP A 81 -25.63 -21.06 -1.30
N THR A 82 -26.73 -20.90 -1.99
CA THR A 82 -27.43 -22.01 -2.69
C THR A 82 -27.42 -21.86 -4.21
N PHE A 83 -26.55 -21.01 -4.73
CA PHE A 83 -26.47 -20.67 -6.14
C PHE A 83 -25.86 -21.81 -6.95
N LYS A 84 -26.61 -22.26 -7.97
CA LYS A 84 -26.17 -23.33 -8.89
C LYS A 84 -25.79 -22.80 -10.26
N THR A 85 -26.23 -21.59 -10.58
CA THR A 85 -26.08 -20.97 -11.90
C THR A 85 -25.87 -19.44 -11.74
N GLY A 86 -25.56 -18.81 -12.85
CA GLY A 86 -25.31 -17.36 -12.88
C GLY A 86 -23.90 -17.01 -12.40
N GLY A 87 -23.65 -15.74 -12.27
CA GLY A 87 -22.37 -15.19 -11.89
C GLY A 87 -22.34 -13.70 -12.23
N PHE A 88 -21.17 -13.13 -12.21
CA PHE A 88 -20.92 -11.76 -12.61
C PHE A 88 -19.54 -11.62 -13.21
N VAL A 89 -19.30 -10.48 -13.85
CA VAL A 89 -17.98 -10.06 -14.34
C VAL A 89 -17.69 -8.67 -13.82
N ALA A 90 -16.54 -8.50 -13.20
CA ALA A 90 -15.97 -7.21 -12.86
C ALA A 90 -14.73 -6.95 -13.73
N THR A 91 -14.68 -5.80 -14.42
CA THR A 91 -13.55 -5.43 -15.28
C THR A 91 -12.94 -4.15 -14.77
N TYR A 92 -11.70 -4.26 -14.29
CA TYR A 92 -10.91 -3.13 -13.82
C TYR A 92 -10.02 -2.61 -14.94
N HIS A 93 -9.70 -1.31 -14.88
CA HIS A 93 -8.88 -0.64 -15.89
C HIS A 93 -7.73 0.10 -15.23
N PHE A 94 -6.55 0.03 -15.83
CA PHE A 94 -5.40 0.86 -15.44
C PHE A 94 -4.59 1.27 -16.67
N ASN A 95 -3.98 2.43 -16.61
CA ASN A 95 -3.14 2.97 -17.67
C ASN A 95 -1.66 2.89 -17.30
N VAL A 96 -0.84 2.59 -18.32
CA VAL A 96 0.62 2.66 -18.25
C VAL A 96 1.08 3.71 -19.24
N ASN A 97 1.61 4.83 -18.74
CA ASN A 97 1.93 5.99 -19.56
C ASN A 97 3.23 5.80 -20.37
N ASP A 98 4.22 5.14 -19.76
CA ASP A 98 5.55 5.01 -20.31
C ASP A 98 5.87 3.54 -20.68
N LYS A 99 6.82 3.38 -21.61
CA LYS A 99 7.42 2.08 -21.88
C LYS A 99 8.64 1.88 -20.97
N PHE A 100 8.63 0.84 -20.16
CA PHE A 100 9.73 0.41 -19.30
C PHE A 100 9.69 -1.12 -19.14
N ASP A 101 10.50 -1.70 -18.30
CA ASP A 101 10.45 -3.15 -18.01
C ASP A 101 9.26 -3.48 -17.10
N TYR A 102 8.26 -4.14 -17.63
CA TYR A 102 7.06 -4.57 -16.90
C TYR A 102 7.23 -5.94 -16.22
N SER A 103 8.37 -6.62 -16.39
CA SER A 103 8.56 -8.03 -15.99
C SER A 103 8.27 -8.30 -14.51
N THR A 104 8.48 -7.30 -13.66
CA THR A 104 8.24 -7.40 -12.21
C THR A 104 6.80 -7.15 -11.81
N MET A 105 5.93 -6.72 -12.74
CA MET A 105 4.56 -6.34 -12.39
C MET A 105 3.72 -7.56 -12.06
N LYS A 106 3.03 -7.46 -10.94
CA LYS A 106 2.10 -8.47 -10.44
C LYS A 106 0.73 -7.83 -10.18
N LEU A 107 -0.31 -8.61 -10.38
CA LEU A 107 -1.67 -8.29 -9.94
C LEU A 107 -1.90 -8.95 -8.59
N VAL A 108 -2.64 -8.27 -7.73
CA VAL A 108 -3.10 -8.82 -6.45
C VAL A 108 -4.62 -8.66 -6.38
N ALA A 109 -5.29 -9.76 -6.07
CA ALA A 109 -6.75 -9.79 -5.89
C ALA A 109 -7.14 -10.71 -4.75
N GLU A 110 -8.19 -10.35 -4.02
CA GLU A 110 -8.69 -11.13 -2.91
C GLU A 110 -9.44 -12.38 -3.39
N ARG A 111 -9.37 -13.45 -2.61
CA ARG A 111 -10.10 -14.71 -2.80
C ARG A 111 -9.94 -15.33 -4.20
N PRO A 112 -8.70 -15.57 -4.65
CA PRO A 112 -8.41 -16.04 -6.01
C PRO A 112 -9.12 -17.35 -6.37
N GLU A 113 -9.50 -18.16 -5.39
CA GLU A 113 -10.18 -19.42 -5.57
C GLU A 113 -11.58 -19.32 -6.17
N PHE A 114 -12.22 -18.14 -6.09
CA PHE A 114 -13.57 -17.94 -6.64
C PHE A 114 -13.56 -17.35 -8.05
N PHE A 115 -12.45 -16.75 -8.48
CA PHE A 115 -12.41 -15.97 -9.71
C PHE A 115 -11.59 -16.62 -10.82
N SER A 116 -12.14 -16.57 -12.03
CA SER A 116 -11.36 -16.69 -13.26
C SER A 116 -10.85 -15.30 -13.63
N VAL A 117 -9.53 -15.15 -13.76
CA VAL A 117 -8.89 -13.85 -13.98
C VAL A 117 -8.25 -13.81 -15.36
N LYS A 118 -8.52 -12.71 -16.12
CA LYS A 118 -7.86 -12.42 -17.40
C LYS A 118 -7.25 -11.04 -17.37
N VAL A 119 -6.05 -10.91 -17.90
CA VAL A 119 -5.38 -9.63 -18.14
C VAL A 119 -5.24 -9.41 -19.63
N ASN A 120 -5.80 -8.31 -20.16
CA ASN A 120 -5.85 -8.02 -21.58
C ASN A 120 -6.39 -9.20 -22.44
N GLY A 121 -7.40 -9.90 -21.92
CA GLY A 121 -8.02 -11.07 -22.57
C GLY A 121 -7.26 -12.39 -22.37
N GLN A 122 -6.07 -12.41 -21.80
CA GLN A 122 -5.27 -13.60 -21.54
C GLN A 122 -5.54 -14.14 -20.15
N GLN A 123 -5.86 -15.44 -20.04
CA GLN A 123 -6.08 -16.11 -18.76
C GLN A 123 -4.80 -16.15 -17.94
N VAL A 124 -4.92 -15.85 -16.65
CA VAL A 124 -3.81 -15.93 -15.69
C VAL A 124 -4.27 -16.65 -14.41
N GLN A 125 -3.36 -17.39 -13.79
CA GLN A 125 -3.61 -18.10 -12.53
C GLN A 125 -2.82 -17.45 -11.40
N ALA A 126 -3.37 -17.48 -10.20
CA ALA A 126 -2.63 -17.09 -9.02
C ALA A 126 -1.41 -18.01 -8.83
N ILE A 127 -0.30 -17.44 -8.40
CA ILE A 127 0.93 -18.16 -8.14
C ILE A 127 0.73 -19.00 -6.87
N PRO A 128 0.84 -20.34 -6.95
CA PRO A 128 0.59 -21.20 -5.81
C PRO A 128 1.48 -20.84 -4.61
N GLY A 129 0.84 -20.61 -3.45
CA GLY A 129 1.55 -20.31 -2.19
C GLY A 129 2.06 -18.88 -2.04
N GLU A 130 1.99 -18.02 -3.08
CA GLU A 130 2.26 -16.61 -2.95
C GLU A 130 1.01 -15.87 -2.45
N TRP A 131 1.23 -14.95 -1.54
CA TRP A 131 0.19 -14.05 -1.02
C TRP A 131 0.79 -12.68 -0.68
N TRP A 132 -0.07 -11.67 -0.59
CA TRP A 132 0.32 -10.29 -0.30
C TRP A 132 -0.61 -9.70 0.75
N LEU A 133 -0.11 -8.96 1.72
CA LEU A 133 -0.80 -8.45 2.91
C LEU A 133 -1.31 -9.56 3.85
N ASP A 134 -2.20 -10.41 3.39
CA ASP A 134 -2.64 -11.62 4.08
C ASP A 134 -2.89 -12.77 3.10
N ARG A 135 -3.26 -13.94 3.62
CA ARG A 135 -3.36 -15.18 2.85
C ARG A 135 -4.54 -15.21 1.87
N SER A 136 -5.52 -14.31 2.03
CA SER A 136 -6.66 -14.20 1.11
C SER A 136 -6.31 -13.47 -0.19
N PHE A 137 -5.20 -12.70 -0.20
CA PHE A 137 -4.75 -11.96 -1.37
C PHE A 137 -3.83 -12.78 -2.26
N GLY A 138 -4.38 -13.34 -3.32
CA GLY A 138 -3.61 -14.07 -4.35
C GLY A 138 -2.80 -13.13 -5.25
N VAL A 139 -1.63 -13.61 -5.65
CA VAL A 139 -0.67 -12.88 -6.49
C VAL A 139 -0.60 -13.52 -7.87
N TYR A 140 -0.61 -12.70 -8.93
CA TYR A 140 -0.59 -13.15 -10.32
C TYR A 140 0.57 -12.47 -11.06
N ALA A 141 1.41 -13.21 -11.76
CA ALA A 141 2.45 -12.64 -12.62
C ALA A 141 1.82 -12.11 -13.91
N ILE A 142 1.83 -10.79 -14.10
CA ILE A 142 1.18 -10.14 -15.24
C ILE A 142 2.13 -9.39 -16.16
N GLY A 143 3.42 -9.28 -15.82
CA GLY A 143 4.37 -8.44 -16.54
C GLY A 143 4.41 -8.66 -18.05
N ASN A 144 4.33 -9.91 -18.50
CA ASN A 144 4.31 -10.27 -19.94
C ASN A 144 2.97 -9.95 -20.64
N MET A 145 1.93 -9.61 -19.89
CA MET A 145 0.59 -9.30 -20.41
C MET A 145 0.33 -7.80 -20.44
N VAL A 146 1.09 -7.03 -19.64
CA VAL A 146 0.96 -5.58 -19.55
C VAL A 146 1.50 -4.90 -20.80
N LYS A 147 0.84 -3.82 -21.23
CA LYS A 147 1.25 -3.00 -22.35
C LYS A 147 1.17 -1.51 -22.01
N GLN A 148 1.88 -0.69 -22.74
CA GLN A 148 1.67 0.77 -22.71
C GLN A 148 0.23 1.12 -23.12
N GLY A 149 -0.36 2.13 -22.50
CA GLY A 149 -1.74 2.52 -22.63
C GLY A 149 -2.67 1.77 -21.70
N THR A 150 -3.92 1.60 -22.10
CA THR A 150 -4.96 0.99 -21.26
C THR A 150 -4.80 -0.53 -21.17
N ASN A 151 -4.83 -1.03 -19.94
CA ASN A 151 -4.85 -2.43 -19.59
C ASN A 151 -6.17 -2.77 -18.89
N THR A 152 -6.62 -4.00 -19.04
CA THR A 152 -7.85 -4.51 -18.43
C THR A 152 -7.58 -5.74 -17.59
N VAL A 153 -8.24 -5.82 -16.44
CA VAL A 153 -8.29 -7.04 -15.61
C VAL A 153 -9.76 -7.46 -15.49
N GLU A 154 -10.10 -8.58 -16.09
CA GLU A 154 -11.42 -9.18 -16.01
C GLU A 154 -11.41 -10.25 -14.91
N MET A 155 -12.29 -10.09 -13.93
CA MET A 155 -12.54 -11.06 -12.86
C MET A 155 -13.97 -11.59 -13.01
N SER A 156 -14.11 -12.87 -13.27
CA SER A 156 -15.41 -13.50 -13.47
C SER A 156 -15.63 -14.66 -12.51
N VAL A 157 -16.85 -14.81 -12.03
CA VAL A 157 -17.28 -15.92 -11.19
C VAL A 157 -18.52 -16.60 -11.80
N THR A 158 -18.50 -17.92 -11.85
CA THR A 158 -19.61 -18.76 -12.29
C THR A 158 -19.42 -20.17 -11.73
N PRO A 159 -20.40 -20.70 -10.95
CA PRO A 159 -21.61 -20.06 -10.48
C PRO A 159 -21.36 -18.96 -9.45
N MET A 160 -22.35 -18.10 -9.17
CA MET A 160 -22.27 -17.13 -8.08
C MET A 160 -21.97 -17.84 -6.76
N SER A 161 -21.15 -17.20 -5.93
CA SER A 161 -20.94 -17.56 -4.52
C SER A 161 -21.02 -16.31 -3.64
N ILE A 162 -21.53 -16.47 -2.44
CA ILE A 162 -21.57 -15.39 -1.44
C ILE A 162 -20.17 -14.95 -0.99
N PHE A 163 -19.15 -15.78 -1.22
CA PHE A 163 -17.75 -15.47 -0.93
C PHE A 163 -17.05 -14.70 -2.05
N ALA A 164 -17.68 -14.57 -3.22
CA ALA A 164 -17.12 -13.84 -4.35
C ALA A 164 -17.54 -12.36 -4.26
N GLU A 165 -16.86 -11.59 -3.43
CA GLU A 165 -17.06 -10.15 -3.28
C GLU A 165 -16.28 -9.38 -4.36
N ILE A 166 -16.80 -8.23 -4.78
CA ILE A 166 -16.04 -7.28 -5.60
C ILE A 166 -15.29 -6.36 -4.64
N GLU A 167 -13.98 -6.47 -4.66
CA GLU A 167 -13.06 -5.70 -3.83
C GLU A 167 -12.06 -4.92 -4.70
N PRO A 168 -11.33 -3.93 -4.17
CA PRO A 168 -10.23 -3.31 -4.91
C PRO A 168 -9.19 -4.35 -5.31
N ILE A 169 -8.61 -4.17 -6.48
CA ILE A 169 -7.44 -4.93 -6.90
C ILE A 169 -6.19 -4.03 -6.86
N TYR A 170 -5.03 -4.65 -6.82
CA TYR A 170 -3.78 -3.91 -6.77
C TYR A 170 -2.84 -4.36 -7.87
N VAL A 171 -2.13 -3.42 -8.46
CA VAL A 171 -0.94 -3.73 -9.27
C VAL A 171 0.28 -3.37 -8.44
N ILE A 172 1.21 -4.30 -8.29
CA ILE A 172 2.46 -4.09 -7.55
C ILE A 172 3.66 -4.32 -8.48
N GLY A 173 4.76 -3.62 -8.21
CA GLY A 173 5.96 -3.73 -9.03
C GLY A 173 6.92 -2.55 -8.86
N ASP A 174 7.91 -2.50 -9.72
CA ASP A 174 8.83 -1.36 -9.78
C ASP A 174 8.35 -0.35 -10.83
N PHE A 175 7.60 0.64 -10.36
CA PHE A 175 7.02 1.72 -11.17
C PHE A 175 6.72 2.94 -10.30
N ALA A 176 6.43 4.05 -10.94
CA ALA A 176 5.88 5.26 -10.35
C ALA A 176 4.36 5.32 -10.56
N VAL A 177 3.64 6.02 -9.67
CA VAL A 177 2.21 6.28 -9.78
C VAL A 177 1.97 7.77 -9.85
N VAL A 178 1.24 8.20 -10.88
CA VAL A 178 0.97 9.62 -11.15
C VAL A 178 -0.53 9.89 -11.17
N PRO A 179 -0.98 11.06 -10.66
CA PRO A 179 -2.39 11.40 -10.64
C PRO A 179 -2.92 11.70 -12.05
N GLU A 180 -4.16 11.29 -12.29
CA GLU A 180 -4.91 11.57 -13.51
C GLU A 180 -6.17 12.37 -13.18
N SER A 181 -6.88 12.83 -14.19
CA SER A 181 -8.17 13.50 -14.03
C SER A 181 -9.25 12.61 -13.39
N LYS A 182 -9.03 11.29 -13.43
CA LYS A 182 -9.80 10.26 -12.71
C LYS A 182 -8.83 9.20 -12.21
N GLY A 183 -8.65 9.15 -10.90
CA GLY A 183 -7.74 8.19 -10.28
C GLY A 183 -6.28 8.39 -10.67
N TRP A 184 -5.60 7.30 -11.02
CA TRP A 184 -4.14 7.23 -11.13
C TRP A 184 -3.71 6.38 -12.31
N SER A 185 -2.49 6.63 -12.81
CA SER A 185 -1.83 5.81 -13.83
C SER A 185 -0.43 5.39 -13.38
N ILE A 186 0.10 4.38 -14.05
CA ILE A 186 1.47 3.88 -13.87
C ILE A 186 2.40 4.62 -14.83
N SER A 187 3.58 4.99 -14.33
CA SER A 187 4.66 5.62 -15.09
C SER A 187 5.98 4.87 -14.83
N ALA A 188 7.02 5.18 -15.60
CA ALA A 188 8.34 4.61 -15.39
C ALA A 188 8.85 4.83 -13.96
N PRO A 189 9.64 3.90 -13.39
CA PRO A 189 10.18 4.03 -12.04
C PRO A 189 10.91 5.36 -11.83
N VAL A 190 10.87 5.88 -10.61
CA VAL A 190 11.75 7.00 -10.22
C VAL A 190 13.18 6.49 -10.03
N GLU A 191 14.14 7.19 -10.58
CA GLU A 191 15.56 6.79 -10.50
C GLU A 191 16.07 6.83 -9.05
N LYS A 192 15.62 7.80 -8.26
CA LYS A 192 16.09 8.03 -6.90
C LYS A 192 15.03 8.68 -6.04
N LEU A 193 14.84 8.12 -4.86
CA LEU A 193 14.07 8.76 -3.79
C LEU A 193 14.94 9.73 -3.00
N THR A 194 14.31 10.72 -2.39
CA THR A 194 14.94 11.75 -1.57
C THR A 194 14.21 11.91 -0.23
N LEU A 195 14.67 12.83 0.60
CA LEU A 195 13.90 13.30 1.76
C LEU A 195 12.57 13.91 1.31
N GLY A 196 11.57 13.83 2.17
CA GLY A 196 10.23 14.35 1.92
C GLY A 196 9.16 13.28 1.80
N SER A 197 7.95 13.73 1.49
CA SER A 197 6.77 12.87 1.37
C SER A 197 6.90 11.88 0.21
N TRP A 198 6.61 10.60 0.47
CA TRP A 198 6.63 9.54 -0.56
C TRP A 198 5.57 9.78 -1.64
N LYS A 199 4.38 10.27 -1.26
CA LYS A 199 3.31 10.54 -2.24
C LYS A 199 3.74 11.59 -3.28
N GLU A 200 4.48 12.61 -2.86
CA GLU A 200 5.01 13.65 -3.76
C GLU A 200 6.13 13.10 -4.67
N GLN A 201 6.72 11.98 -4.30
CA GLN A 201 7.74 11.27 -5.07
C GLN A 201 7.14 10.10 -5.88
N LYS A 202 5.87 10.22 -6.29
CA LYS A 202 5.15 9.25 -7.11
C LYS A 202 4.98 7.88 -6.46
N GLN A 203 4.88 7.85 -5.12
CA GLN A 203 4.64 6.65 -4.32
C GLN A 203 3.39 6.81 -3.43
N PRO A 204 2.22 7.25 -3.96
CA PRO A 204 1.08 7.63 -3.13
C PRO A 204 0.50 6.46 -2.32
N PHE A 205 0.49 5.25 -2.87
CA PHE A 205 -0.05 4.05 -2.23
C PHE A 205 1.00 3.23 -1.49
N TYR A 206 2.28 3.64 -1.54
CA TYR A 206 3.35 2.92 -0.86
C TYR A 206 3.15 2.97 0.67
N SER A 207 3.16 1.81 1.31
CA SER A 207 2.74 1.67 2.71
C SER A 207 3.72 0.89 3.58
N TRP A 208 4.86 0.56 2.99
CA TRP A 208 5.91 -0.23 3.64
C TRP A 208 7.00 0.66 4.23
N ASP A 209 8.20 0.14 4.28
CA ASP A 209 9.36 0.81 4.84
C ASP A 209 10.26 1.43 3.76
N VAL A 210 10.77 2.63 4.05
CA VAL A 210 11.81 3.32 3.28
C VAL A 210 13.02 3.50 4.16
N SER A 211 14.17 3.09 3.65
CA SER A 211 15.48 3.19 4.28
C SER A 211 16.15 4.51 3.95
N TYR A 212 16.70 5.15 4.98
CA TYR A 212 17.50 6.38 4.93
C TYR A 212 18.85 6.09 5.57
N THR A 213 19.90 6.00 4.75
CA THR A 213 21.22 5.53 5.20
C THR A 213 22.27 6.62 5.10
N LYS A 214 23.07 6.78 6.16
CA LYS A 214 24.21 7.71 6.23
C LYS A 214 25.46 7.01 6.77
N GLU A 215 26.63 7.51 6.40
CA GLU A 215 27.93 7.07 6.91
C GLU A 215 28.52 8.15 7.83
N TYR A 216 29.02 7.74 8.98
CA TYR A 216 29.67 8.60 9.95
C TYR A 216 31.06 8.07 10.32
N ASP A 217 32.02 8.98 10.52
CA ASP A 217 33.37 8.65 11.00
C ASP A 217 33.48 9.00 12.50
N VAL A 218 33.29 8.00 13.35
CA VAL A 218 33.30 8.15 14.81
C VAL A 218 34.73 8.00 15.35
N LYS A 219 35.28 9.07 15.94
CA LYS A 219 36.64 9.10 16.49
C LYS A 219 36.70 8.65 17.94
N ASP A 220 35.68 8.93 18.72
CA ASP A 220 35.65 8.70 20.15
C ASP A 220 34.31 8.01 20.52
N THR A 221 34.37 6.73 20.80
CA THR A 221 33.19 5.92 21.16
C THR A 221 32.80 6.03 22.63
N SER A 222 33.51 6.80 23.45
CA SER A 222 33.15 7.02 24.86
C SER A 222 31.99 8.00 25.04
N LYS A 223 31.62 8.72 23.98
CA LYS A 223 30.53 9.71 23.98
C LYS A 223 29.16 9.06 23.91
N PRO A 224 28.11 9.67 24.48
CA PRO A 224 26.75 9.16 24.47
C PRO A 224 26.05 9.49 23.15
N TYR A 225 26.39 8.80 22.06
CA TYR A 225 25.79 9.03 20.74
C TYR A 225 24.31 8.64 20.70
N THR A 226 23.52 9.53 20.10
CA THR A 226 22.08 9.40 19.99
C THR A 226 21.62 9.76 18.57
N ILE A 227 20.76 8.93 17.98
CA ILE A 227 20.04 9.32 16.76
C ILE A 227 18.88 10.22 17.17
N GLN A 228 18.75 11.33 16.47
CA GLN A 228 17.64 12.27 16.59
C GLN A 228 16.91 12.41 15.27
N LEU A 229 15.60 12.16 15.27
CA LEU A 229 14.73 12.48 14.15
C LEU A 229 14.25 13.92 14.30
N ASN A 230 14.30 14.69 13.21
CA ASN A 230 13.85 16.08 13.19
C ASN A 230 12.38 16.18 12.76
N ALA A 231 12.09 15.98 11.48
CA ALA A 231 10.71 15.94 10.99
C ALA A 231 10.48 14.64 10.21
N TRP A 232 9.49 13.87 10.60
CA TRP A 232 9.13 12.61 9.96
C TRP A 232 7.66 12.29 10.16
N ASN A 233 7.10 11.50 9.24
CA ASN A 233 5.76 10.98 9.32
C ASN A 233 5.77 9.48 9.01
N GLY A 234 5.18 8.71 9.88
CA GLY A 234 5.11 7.26 9.78
C GLY A 234 4.41 6.67 11.00
N THR A 235 4.36 5.36 11.06
CA THR A 235 3.86 4.63 12.23
C THR A 235 4.95 4.51 13.29
N VAL A 236 6.16 4.15 12.84
CA VAL A 236 7.34 3.93 13.69
C VAL A 236 8.58 3.98 12.81
N THR A 237 9.75 4.22 13.42
CA THR A 237 11.03 4.05 12.74
C THR A 237 11.86 2.98 13.42
N GLU A 238 12.57 2.19 12.63
CA GLU A 238 13.60 1.29 13.08
C GLU A 238 14.98 1.89 12.81
N VAL A 239 15.91 1.71 13.73
CA VAL A 239 17.27 2.20 13.60
C VAL A 239 18.23 1.02 13.58
N TYR A 240 19.11 1.01 12.59
CA TYR A 240 20.18 0.00 12.44
C TYR A 240 21.53 0.70 12.42
N VAL A 241 22.50 0.09 13.09
CA VAL A 241 23.91 0.53 13.09
C VAL A 241 24.76 -0.63 12.60
N ASN A 242 25.51 -0.41 11.52
CA ASN A 242 26.34 -1.45 10.89
C ASN A 242 25.58 -2.76 10.55
N GLY A 243 24.29 -2.64 10.21
CA GLY A 243 23.40 -3.75 9.89
C GLY A 243 22.73 -4.41 11.11
N GLU A 244 23.09 -4.05 12.33
CA GLU A 244 22.48 -4.54 13.57
C GLU A 244 21.35 -3.62 14.01
N LYS A 245 20.19 -4.17 14.40
CA LYS A 245 19.04 -3.39 14.87
C LYS A 245 19.36 -2.82 16.26
N ALA A 246 19.52 -1.50 16.34
CA ALA A 246 19.79 -0.79 17.58
C ALA A 246 18.51 -0.51 18.39
N GLY A 247 17.37 -0.31 17.73
CA GLY A 247 16.11 -0.07 18.42
C GLY A 247 15.03 0.53 17.52
N ILE A 248 14.03 1.12 18.18
CA ILE A 248 12.84 1.69 17.56
C ILE A 248 12.60 3.08 18.13
N ILE A 249 12.19 4.03 17.27
CA ILE A 249 11.70 5.35 17.66
C ILE A 249 10.24 5.45 17.24
N GLY A 250 9.32 5.60 18.19
CA GLY A 250 7.87 5.71 17.91
C GLY A 250 7.18 6.80 18.72
N PHE A 251 7.85 7.37 19.72
CA PHE A 251 7.29 8.36 20.63
C PHE A 251 8.29 9.48 20.93
N ASP A 252 7.78 10.64 21.29
CA ASP A 252 8.60 11.77 21.77
C ASP A 252 9.29 11.45 23.13
N PRO A 253 10.56 11.87 23.30
CA PRO A 253 11.43 12.51 22.32
C PRO A 253 11.87 11.51 21.24
N TYR A 254 11.86 11.93 19.98
CA TYR A 254 12.22 11.08 18.83
C TYR A 254 13.74 10.84 18.77
N ARG A 255 14.25 10.16 19.79
CA ARG A 255 15.67 9.90 20.02
C ARG A 255 15.93 8.45 20.42
N LEU A 256 17.09 7.92 19.99
CA LEU A 256 17.56 6.60 20.38
C LEU A 256 19.06 6.62 20.66
N ASN A 257 19.47 6.18 21.84
CA ASN A 257 20.89 5.99 22.14
C ASN A 257 21.45 4.81 21.35
N VAL A 258 22.54 5.06 20.62
CA VAL A 258 23.20 4.05 19.76
C VAL A 258 24.69 3.88 20.11
N ALA A 259 25.19 4.46 21.19
CA ALA A 259 26.59 4.48 21.54
C ALA A 259 27.22 3.08 21.59
N SER A 260 26.50 2.09 22.13
CA SER A 260 27.00 0.71 22.27
C SER A 260 27.13 -0.05 20.95
N TYR A 261 26.53 0.44 19.87
CA TYR A 261 26.58 -0.16 18.54
C TYR A 261 27.66 0.44 17.65
N LEU A 262 28.24 1.59 18.05
CA LEU A 262 29.25 2.29 17.29
C LEU A 262 30.65 1.71 17.53
N LYS A 263 31.46 1.71 16.49
CA LYS A 263 32.88 1.37 16.53
C LYS A 263 33.74 2.55 16.10
N PRO A 264 35.02 2.60 16.50
CA PRO A 264 35.95 3.59 15.99
C PRO A 264 36.04 3.55 14.46
N GLY A 265 36.06 4.71 13.81
CA GLY A 265 36.08 4.84 12.36
C GLY A 265 34.69 4.85 11.73
N LYS A 266 34.58 4.26 10.54
CA LYS A 266 33.35 4.31 9.73
C LYS A 266 32.23 3.46 10.31
N ASN A 267 31.07 4.07 10.43
CA ASN A 267 29.81 3.45 10.83
C ASN A 267 28.71 3.81 9.83
N GLN A 268 27.94 2.82 9.43
CA GLN A 268 26.72 3.02 8.65
C GLN A 268 25.53 3.05 9.59
N ILE A 269 24.72 4.10 9.50
CA ILE A 269 23.48 4.24 10.24
C ILE A 269 22.34 4.29 9.26
N GLU A 270 21.36 3.42 9.48
CA GLU A 270 20.14 3.33 8.69
C GLU A 270 18.93 3.60 9.59
N VAL A 271 18.09 4.55 9.16
CA VAL A 271 16.77 4.83 9.73
C VAL A 271 15.74 4.33 8.74
N ARG A 272 14.87 3.39 9.14
CA ARG A 272 13.75 2.90 8.34
C ARG A 272 12.47 3.51 8.84
N VAL A 273 11.84 4.36 8.05
CA VAL A 273 10.50 4.88 8.34
C VAL A 273 9.48 3.87 7.83
N ILE A 274 8.58 3.44 8.70
CA ILE A 274 7.50 2.49 8.37
C ILE A 274 6.21 3.28 8.22
N GLY A 275 5.55 3.16 7.07
CA GLY A 275 4.25 3.75 6.79
C GLY A 275 3.09 2.98 7.46
N SER A 276 1.88 3.25 7.02
CA SER A 276 0.70 2.44 7.35
C SER A 276 -0.08 2.10 6.09
N HIS A 277 -0.96 1.10 6.17
CA HIS A 277 -1.80 0.71 5.04
C HIS A 277 -2.92 1.71 4.71
N LYS A 278 -3.01 2.86 5.39
CA LYS A 278 -4.06 3.86 5.14
C LYS A 278 -4.05 4.36 3.69
N ASN A 279 -2.86 4.68 3.14
CA ASN A 279 -2.77 5.12 1.76
C ASN A 279 -3.05 3.99 0.76
N LEU A 280 -2.74 2.76 1.10
CA LEU A 280 -2.95 1.60 0.25
C LEU A 280 -4.42 1.16 0.20
N LEU A 281 -5.04 1.00 1.39
CA LEU A 281 -6.37 0.41 1.52
C LEU A 281 -7.49 1.46 1.52
N GLY A 282 -7.18 2.72 1.79
CA GLY A 282 -8.17 3.78 1.91
C GLY A 282 -8.85 3.86 3.30
N PRO A 283 -10.03 4.48 3.41
CA PRO A 283 -10.72 5.19 2.32
C PRO A 283 -9.94 6.41 1.85
N HIS A 284 -9.99 6.71 0.54
CA HIS A 284 -9.15 7.75 -0.06
C HIS A 284 -9.85 9.10 -0.19
N TYR A 285 -11.18 9.14 -0.02
CA TYR A 285 -11.99 10.35 -0.12
C TYR A 285 -13.29 10.20 0.68
N ASN A 286 -14.00 11.31 0.89
CA ASN A 286 -15.18 11.41 1.78
C ASN A 286 -14.90 11.01 3.24
N ASN A 287 -13.65 11.10 3.69
CA ASN A 287 -13.27 10.85 5.07
C ASN A 287 -12.77 12.16 5.72
N PRO A 288 -13.62 12.91 6.42
CA PRO A 288 -13.23 14.18 7.03
C PRO A 288 -12.23 14.03 8.18
N ASN A 289 -12.09 12.82 8.74
CA ASN A 289 -11.21 12.54 9.86
C ASN A 289 -10.13 11.54 9.45
N PRO A 290 -8.96 11.98 8.99
CA PRO A 290 -7.84 11.08 8.67
C PRO A 290 -7.52 10.16 9.84
N GLY A 291 -7.32 8.87 9.56
CA GLY A 291 -7.04 7.86 10.58
C GLY A 291 -8.27 7.17 11.18
N LEU A 292 -9.47 7.69 11.00
CA LEU A 292 -10.71 6.99 11.32
C LEU A 292 -11.25 6.30 10.06
N ALA A 293 -11.30 4.97 10.07
CA ALA A 293 -11.86 4.18 9.00
C ALA A 293 -12.97 3.27 9.53
N SER A 294 -14.10 3.24 8.84
CA SER A 294 -15.20 2.33 9.09
C SER A 294 -15.87 1.97 7.77
N PRO A 295 -16.63 0.88 7.68
CA PRO A 295 -17.31 0.49 6.44
C PRO A 295 -18.16 1.58 5.80
N TRP A 296 -18.63 2.56 6.58
CA TRP A 296 -19.39 3.71 6.08
C TRP A 296 -18.59 4.61 5.13
N HIS A 297 -17.29 4.71 5.33
CA HIS A 297 -16.43 5.59 4.54
C HIS A 297 -16.27 5.11 3.09
N TRP A 298 -16.55 3.83 2.82
CA TRP A 298 -16.55 3.27 1.46
C TRP A 298 -17.93 3.27 0.79
N LYS A 299 -19.05 3.45 1.55
CA LYS A 299 -20.40 3.28 1.00
C LYS A 299 -20.89 4.44 0.12
N ASN A 300 -20.41 5.66 0.33
CA ASN A 300 -21.02 6.87 -0.27
C ASN A 300 -20.20 7.48 -1.41
N ILE A 301 -19.35 6.71 -2.04
CA ILE A 301 -18.51 7.17 -3.14
C ILE A 301 -19.26 7.01 -4.46
N ARG A 302 -19.57 8.14 -5.12
CA ARG A 302 -20.44 8.13 -6.30
C ARG A 302 -19.73 8.28 -7.63
N LYS A 303 -18.53 8.86 -7.64
CA LYS A 303 -17.73 9.08 -8.84
C LYS A 303 -16.24 9.04 -8.50
N GLN A 304 -15.47 8.61 -9.44
CA GLN A 304 -14.02 8.70 -9.37
C GLN A 304 -13.58 10.16 -9.50
N ILE A 305 -12.78 10.63 -8.56
CA ILE A 305 -12.23 11.98 -8.52
C ILE A 305 -10.81 12.00 -9.10
N PRO A 306 -10.24 13.19 -9.38
CA PRO A 306 -8.83 13.29 -9.73
C PRO A 306 -7.92 12.64 -8.67
N GLY A 307 -6.84 12.01 -9.10
CA GLY A 307 -5.88 11.39 -8.17
C GLY A 307 -5.30 12.40 -7.18
N SER A 308 -5.05 13.64 -7.63
CA SER A 308 -4.59 14.74 -6.76
C SER A 308 -5.53 15.05 -5.58
N ASP A 309 -6.80 14.69 -5.69
CA ASP A 309 -7.82 15.01 -4.68
C ASP A 309 -8.00 13.85 -3.66
N TYR A 310 -7.26 12.76 -3.83
CA TYR A 310 -7.28 11.64 -2.89
C TYR A 310 -6.68 12.06 -1.54
N GLN A 311 -7.36 11.69 -0.46
CA GLN A 311 -6.93 11.96 0.92
C GLN A 311 -5.83 10.99 1.34
N MET A 312 -4.60 11.34 0.99
CA MET A 312 -3.39 10.60 1.30
C MET A 312 -2.62 11.24 2.42
N LEU A 313 -2.08 10.43 3.33
CA LEU A 313 -1.17 10.88 4.38
C LEU A 313 0.24 11.06 3.80
N ASP A 314 0.95 12.04 4.35
CA ASP A 314 2.37 12.21 4.07
C ASP A 314 3.17 11.23 4.94
N TYR A 315 3.85 10.28 4.30
CA TYR A 315 4.81 9.40 4.95
C TYR A 315 6.21 9.70 4.44
N GLY A 316 7.20 9.53 5.31
CA GLY A 316 8.60 9.70 4.98
C GLY A 316 9.39 10.46 6.03
N LEU A 317 10.68 10.57 5.79
CA LEU A 317 11.57 11.44 6.55
C LEU A 317 11.60 12.82 5.87
N MET A 318 10.92 13.79 6.47
CA MET A 318 10.74 15.15 5.89
C MET A 318 12.02 15.96 5.99
N GLU A 319 12.75 15.81 7.10
CA GLU A 319 14.07 16.39 7.32
C GLU A 319 15.05 15.27 7.68
N ASP A 320 16.31 15.48 7.34
CA ASP A 320 17.37 14.52 7.62
C ASP A 320 17.51 14.26 9.13
N PHE A 321 17.91 13.06 9.50
CA PHE A 321 18.18 12.70 10.88
C PHE A 321 19.62 13.10 11.27
N ASP A 322 19.85 13.31 12.57
CA ASP A 322 21.16 13.66 13.12
C ASP A 322 21.71 12.54 14.01
N LEU A 323 23.04 12.41 14.01
CA LEU A 323 23.78 11.72 15.06
C LEU A 323 24.36 12.80 15.98
N VAL A 324 23.88 12.85 17.22
CA VAL A 324 24.29 13.85 18.23
C VAL A 324 25.00 13.20 19.39
N TYR A 325 25.87 14.00 20.10
CA TYR A 325 26.59 13.56 21.30
C TYR A 325 26.81 14.69 22.27
#